data_42732e038c7476977d229e9b326b56ef
#
_entry.id   42732e038c7476977d229e9b326b56ef
#
_cell.length_a   1.000
_cell.length_b   1.000
_cell.length_c   1.000
_cell.angle_alpha   90.00
_cell.angle_beta   90.00
_cell.angle_gamma   90.00
#
_symmetry.space_group_name_H-M   'P 1'
#
loop_
_entity.id
_entity.type
_entity.pdbx_description
1 polymer ?
#
loop_
_entity_poly.entity_id
_entity_poly.type
_entity_poly.pdbx_seq_one_letter_code
_entity_poly.pdbx_strand_id
1 'polypeptide(L)'
;MDAKLNAGQLATGRSGHADSMAGEGDIPFGTAVKYGTDPEKQVAVWDGSAAADVLAGIAQYSVGGDLDNSKYADGDSVTVARKAVMWVKLSDSAADVTRGDKVAVRDDGLFDKAPLTEATNGVYGVEIEDAEFKSAGSAGDVVKVEFNLPSQTTTKQL
;
A
#
# COMPACT_ATOMS: atom_id res chain seq x y z
N MET A 1 -0.61 -21.15 -16.55
CA MET A 1 0.42 -20.53 -15.70
C MET A 1 0.11 -19.06 -15.56
N ASP A 2 -0.04 -18.61 -14.35
CA ASP A 2 -0.30 -17.19 -14.13
C ASP A 2 0.94 -16.38 -14.42
N ALA A 3 0.76 -15.31 -15.20
CA ALA A 3 1.83 -14.35 -15.37
C ALA A 3 2.14 -13.72 -14.01
N LYS A 4 3.43 -13.61 -13.70
CA LYS A 4 3.85 -12.93 -12.48
C LYS A 4 3.58 -11.44 -12.64
N LEU A 5 2.61 -10.93 -11.93
CA LEU A 5 2.24 -9.53 -11.98
C LEU A 5 3.13 -8.70 -11.07
N ASN A 6 3.37 -7.47 -11.46
CA ASN A 6 4.12 -6.52 -10.66
C ASN A 6 3.23 -5.92 -9.56
N ALA A 7 3.86 -5.54 -8.45
CA ALA A 7 3.15 -4.80 -7.41
C ALA A 7 2.51 -3.54 -7.98
N GLY A 8 1.32 -3.21 -7.53
CA GLY A 8 0.55 -2.07 -8.01
C GLY A 8 -0.35 -2.36 -9.20
N GLN A 9 -0.22 -3.51 -9.87
CA GLN A 9 -1.12 -3.87 -10.97
C GLN A 9 -2.47 -4.30 -10.43
N LEU A 10 -3.54 -3.86 -11.10
CA LEU A 10 -4.89 -4.28 -10.76
C LEU A 10 -5.09 -5.76 -11.09
N ALA A 11 -5.71 -6.49 -10.18
CA ALA A 11 -6.10 -7.88 -10.43
C ALA A 11 -7.43 -7.97 -11.18
N THR A 12 -8.22 -6.89 -11.15
CA THR A 12 -9.42 -6.70 -11.96
C THR A 12 -9.16 -5.60 -12.98
N GLY A 13 -10.02 -5.44 -13.99
CA GLY A 13 -9.76 -4.51 -15.10
C GLY A 13 -9.67 -3.04 -14.72
N ARG A 14 -10.20 -2.64 -13.55
CA ARG A 14 -10.20 -1.25 -13.10
C ARG A 14 -10.33 -1.17 -11.59
N SER A 15 -9.91 -0.03 -11.03
CA SER A 15 -10.20 0.30 -9.63
C SER A 15 -11.65 0.78 -9.49
N GLY A 16 -12.21 0.59 -8.29
CA GLY A 16 -13.52 1.15 -7.95
C GLY A 16 -13.47 2.65 -7.69
N HIS A 17 -12.35 3.14 -7.16
CA HIS A 17 -12.10 4.56 -6.92
C HIS A 17 -10.60 4.82 -6.86
N ALA A 18 -10.17 5.87 -7.54
CA ALA A 18 -8.78 6.30 -7.52
C ALA A 18 -8.69 7.83 -7.62
N ASP A 19 -7.72 8.40 -6.92
CA ASP A 19 -7.39 9.82 -6.98
C ASP A 19 -6.08 10.01 -7.74
N SER A 20 -5.86 11.20 -8.29
CA SER A 20 -4.61 11.59 -8.91
C SER A 20 -3.96 12.67 -8.05
N MET A 21 -2.77 12.41 -7.54
CA MET A 21 -2.06 13.30 -6.64
C MET A 21 -0.59 13.37 -6.98
N ALA A 22 0.08 14.48 -6.63
CA ALA A 22 1.51 14.61 -6.87
C ALA A 22 2.31 13.78 -5.86
N GLY A 23 3.35 13.10 -6.32
CA GLY A 23 4.25 12.38 -5.43
C GLY A 23 5.20 13.31 -4.70
N GLU A 24 5.32 13.13 -3.39
CA GLU A 24 6.33 13.79 -2.56
C GLU A 24 7.42 12.75 -2.29
N GLY A 25 8.54 12.84 -3.00
CA GLY A 25 9.55 11.81 -3.05
C GLY A 25 9.22 10.70 -4.07
N ASP A 26 10.11 9.76 -4.21
CA ASP A 26 9.92 8.59 -5.08
C ASP A 26 8.90 7.63 -4.44
N ILE A 27 8.00 7.10 -5.25
CA ILE A 27 6.94 6.20 -4.79
C ILE A 27 6.95 4.93 -5.63
N PRO A 28 7.46 3.82 -5.10
CA PRO A 28 7.39 2.54 -5.80
C PRO A 28 5.94 2.10 -6.04
N PHE A 29 5.68 1.49 -7.19
CA PHE A 29 4.35 0.95 -7.48
C PHE A 29 3.95 -0.09 -6.44
N GLY A 30 2.69 -0.07 -6.03
CA GLY A 30 2.15 -1.03 -5.08
C GLY A 30 2.44 -0.72 -3.61
N THR A 31 3.09 0.39 -3.31
CA THR A 31 3.27 0.80 -1.91
C THR A 31 2.07 1.58 -1.41
N ALA A 32 1.81 1.45 -0.12
CA ALA A 32 0.83 2.29 0.57
C ALA A 32 1.38 3.70 0.70
N VAL A 33 0.52 4.68 0.48
CA VAL A 33 0.90 6.10 0.54
C VAL A 33 0.03 6.83 1.54
N LYS A 34 0.63 7.81 2.20
CA LYS A 34 -0.04 8.74 3.12
C LYS A 34 -0.21 10.09 2.45
N TYR A 35 -1.11 10.92 2.98
CA TYR A 35 -1.17 12.31 2.55
C TYR A 35 0.14 13.01 2.91
N GLY A 36 0.65 13.80 1.97
CA GLY A 36 1.92 14.49 2.10
C GLY A 36 1.83 15.82 2.85
N THR A 37 2.85 16.65 2.69
CA THR A 37 2.92 17.97 3.34
C THR A 37 1.74 18.86 2.96
N ASP A 38 1.33 18.83 1.69
CA ASP A 38 0.05 19.42 1.25
C ASP A 38 -0.95 18.27 1.03
N PRO A 39 -1.81 17.99 2.03
CA PRO A 39 -2.68 16.82 1.96
C PRO A 39 -3.75 16.89 0.87
N GLU A 40 -4.02 18.06 0.32
CA GLU A 40 -4.96 18.20 -0.79
C GLU A 40 -4.33 17.83 -2.13
N LYS A 41 -3.02 17.86 -2.24
CA LYS A 41 -2.30 17.74 -3.52
C LYS A 41 -1.25 16.65 -3.57
N GLN A 42 -0.70 16.23 -2.42
CA GLN A 42 0.48 15.37 -2.36
C GLN A 42 0.26 14.09 -1.58
N VAL A 43 0.97 13.06 -2.01
CA VAL A 43 1.11 11.80 -1.27
C VAL A 43 2.59 11.43 -1.16
N ALA A 44 2.92 10.71 -0.10
CA ALA A 44 4.25 10.15 0.13
C ALA A 44 4.14 8.69 0.57
N VAL A 45 5.22 7.92 0.46
CA VAL A 45 5.22 6.54 0.94
C VAL A 45 4.94 6.52 2.44
N TRP A 46 4.06 5.61 2.88
CA TRP A 46 3.81 5.38 4.31
C TRP A 46 5.11 4.92 4.96
N ASP A 47 5.57 5.64 5.96
CA ASP A 47 6.84 5.37 6.66
C ASP A 47 6.69 5.18 8.17
N GLY A 48 5.46 5.25 8.69
CA GLY A 48 5.20 5.08 10.10
C GLY A 48 5.75 6.20 11.00
N SER A 49 6.03 7.38 10.44
CA SER A 49 6.72 8.45 11.17
C SER A 49 5.84 9.17 12.17
N ALA A 50 4.51 9.18 11.99
CA ALA A 50 3.60 9.88 12.88
C ALA A 50 2.28 9.11 13.04
N ALA A 51 1.77 9.11 14.28
CA ALA A 51 0.48 8.47 14.58
C ALA A 51 -0.69 9.18 13.91
N ALA A 52 -0.56 10.47 13.62
CA ALA A 52 -1.61 11.26 13.01
C ALA A 52 -1.65 11.13 11.48
N ASP A 53 -0.68 10.48 10.87
CA ASP A 53 -0.68 10.27 9.42
C ASP A 53 -1.86 9.44 8.99
N VAL A 54 -2.43 9.79 7.83
CA VAL A 54 -3.61 9.12 7.28
C VAL A 54 -3.22 8.45 5.97
N LEU A 55 -3.59 7.18 5.85
CA LEU A 55 -3.38 6.41 4.63
C LEU A 55 -4.27 6.95 3.52
N ALA A 56 -3.65 7.39 2.42
CA ALA A 56 -4.38 7.91 1.27
C ALA A 56 -4.86 6.79 0.32
N GLY A 57 -4.07 5.75 0.18
CA GLY A 57 -4.37 4.64 -0.71
C GLY A 57 -3.11 3.83 -1.06
N ILE A 58 -3.16 3.16 -2.19
CA ILE A 58 -2.05 2.36 -2.70
C ILE A 58 -1.66 2.90 -4.08
N ALA A 59 -0.37 3.12 -4.30
CA ALA A 59 0.15 3.62 -5.57
C ALA A 59 -0.05 2.57 -6.66
N GLN A 60 -0.90 2.87 -7.63
CA GLN A 60 -1.24 1.96 -8.71
C GLN A 60 -0.16 1.99 -9.79
N TYR A 61 0.20 0.83 -10.33
CA TYR A 61 1.07 0.73 -11.51
C TYR A 61 0.51 1.60 -12.65
N SER A 62 1.38 2.39 -13.28
CA SER A 62 0.99 3.26 -14.38
C SER A 62 2.13 3.43 -15.38
N VAL A 63 1.78 3.45 -16.65
CA VAL A 63 2.73 3.75 -17.74
C VAL A 63 3.23 5.19 -17.71
N GLY A 64 2.57 6.07 -16.94
CA GLY A 64 3.03 7.45 -16.73
C GLY A 64 4.17 7.59 -15.74
N GLY A 65 4.50 6.53 -15.01
CA GLY A 65 5.63 6.52 -14.09
C GLY A 65 6.92 6.05 -14.75
N ASP A 66 7.95 5.88 -13.93
CA ASP A 66 9.24 5.33 -14.35
C ASP A 66 9.16 3.80 -14.35
N LEU A 67 8.87 3.22 -15.52
CA LEU A 67 8.68 1.78 -15.65
C LEU A 67 9.97 0.98 -15.44
N ASP A 68 11.12 1.55 -15.78
CA ASP A 68 12.41 0.86 -15.63
C ASP A 68 12.73 0.60 -14.16
N ASN A 69 12.34 1.53 -13.28
CA ASN A 69 12.57 1.44 -11.84
C ASN A 69 11.31 1.08 -11.04
N SER A 70 10.20 0.81 -11.71
CA SER A 70 8.92 0.40 -11.10
C SER A 70 8.42 1.39 -10.05
N LYS A 71 8.48 2.68 -10.36
CA LYS A 71 8.12 3.75 -9.42
C LYS A 71 7.62 5.00 -10.13
N TYR A 72 7.00 5.88 -9.34
CA TYR A 72 6.83 7.29 -9.68
C TYR A 72 8.02 8.07 -9.15
N ALA A 73 8.60 8.96 -9.96
CA ALA A 73 9.62 9.90 -9.51
C ALA A 73 8.98 11.05 -8.72
N ASP A 74 9.78 11.73 -7.92
CA ASP A 74 9.35 12.91 -7.18
C ASP A 74 8.66 13.92 -8.10
N GLY A 75 7.47 14.34 -7.73
CA GLY A 75 6.67 15.31 -8.49
C GLY A 75 5.77 14.71 -9.56
N ASP A 76 5.90 13.42 -9.86
CA ASP A 76 5.03 12.76 -10.84
C ASP A 76 3.57 12.72 -10.35
N SER A 77 2.65 12.66 -11.31
CA SER A 77 1.24 12.42 -11.00
C SER A 77 1.06 10.94 -10.65
N VAL A 78 0.68 10.68 -9.40
CA VAL A 78 0.49 9.34 -8.86
C VAL A 78 -0.98 8.96 -8.91
N THR A 79 -1.28 7.80 -9.48
CA THR A 79 -2.62 7.22 -9.39
C THR A 79 -2.71 6.49 -8.05
N VAL A 80 -3.54 7.00 -7.15
CA VAL A 80 -3.72 6.48 -5.80
C VAL A 80 -5.04 5.72 -5.76
N ALA A 81 -4.96 4.39 -5.73
CA ALA A 81 -6.15 3.55 -5.64
C ALA A 81 -6.69 3.56 -4.21
N ARG A 82 -7.99 3.80 -4.06
CA ARG A 82 -8.68 3.82 -2.77
C ARG A 82 -9.62 2.62 -2.60
N LYS A 83 -10.08 2.05 -3.69
CA LYS A 83 -10.92 0.84 -3.70
C LYS A 83 -10.52 0.02 -4.92
N ALA A 84 -9.99 -1.16 -4.70
CA ALA A 84 -9.52 -2.02 -5.79
C ALA A 84 -9.23 -3.44 -5.32
N VAL A 85 -9.04 -4.33 -6.28
CA VAL A 85 -8.35 -5.60 -6.08
C VAL A 85 -7.01 -5.48 -6.80
N MET A 86 -5.92 -5.56 -6.05
CA MET A 86 -4.60 -5.19 -6.55
C MET A 86 -3.53 -6.17 -6.07
N TRP A 87 -2.51 -6.37 -6.89
CA TRP A 87 -1.30 -7.09 -6.50
C TRP A 87 -0.41 -6.16 -5.69
N VAL A 88 0.01 -6.60 -4.52
CA VAL A 88 0.88 -5.83 -3.62
C VAL A 88 1.98 -6.73 -3.08
N LYS A 89 3.08 -6.11 -2.66
CA LYS A 89 4.21 -6.85 -2.10
C LYS A 89 4.09 -6.92 -0.59
N LEU A 90 4.29 -8.12 -0.05
CA LEU A 90 4.43 -8.30 1.39
C LEU A 90 5.79 -7.78 1.84
N SER A 91 5.82 -7.15 3.02
CA SER A 91 7.07 -6.73 3.67
C SER A 91 7.99 -7.92 3.88
N ASP A 92 9.30 -7.68 3.86
CA ASP A 92 10.28 -8.72 4.18
C ASP A 92 10.18 -9.21 5.62
N SER A 93 9.51 -8.44 6.47
CA SER A 93 9.22 -8.80 7.87
C SER A 93 7.80 -9.33 8.08
N ALA A 94 7.05 -9.56 6.99
CA ALA A 94 5.66 -10.00 7.09
C ALA A 94 5.53 -11.45 7.52
N ALA A 95 4.44 -11.74 8.22
CA ALA A 95 4.00 -13.10 8.47
C ALA A 95 3.44 -13.73 7.20
N ASP A 96 3.32 -15.05 7.18
CA ASP A 96 2.62 -15.75 6.09
C ASP A 96 1.14 -15.34 6.10
N VAL A 97 0.60 -15.12 4.91
CA VAL A 97 -0.80 -14.77 4.73
C VAL A 97 -1.54 -15.83 3.94
N THR A 98 -2.83 -15.93 4.20
CA THR A 98 -3.74 -16.79 3.45
C THR A 98 -4.97 -15.98 3.05
N ARG A 99 -5.74 -16.53 2.11
CA ARG A 99 -6.97 -15.88 1.67
C ARG A 99 -7.92 -15.65 2.85
N GLY A 100 -8.42 -14.43 2.97
CA GLY A 100 -9.33 -14.00 4.03
C GLY A 100 -8.65 -13.33 5.21
N ASP A 101 -7.33 -13.37 5.30
CA ASP A 101 -6.60 -12.67 6.36
C ASP A 101 -6.77 -11.16 6.24
N LYS A 102 -6.78 -10.48 7.37
CA LYS A 102 -6.90 -9.02 7.43
C LYS A 102 -5.57 -8.37 7.05
N VAL A 103 -5.67 -7.13 6.57
CA VAL A 103 -4.56 -6.43 5.93
C VAL A 103 -4.07 -5.29 6.80
N ALA A 104 -2.76 -5.19 6.94
CA ALA A 104 -2.10 -4.06 7.58
C ALA A 104 -0.95 -3.57 6.70
N VAL A 105 -0.52 -2.33 6.94
CA VAL A 105 0.63 -1.70 6.29
C VAL A 105 1.70 -1.46 7.35
N ARG A 106 2.92 -1.89 7.05
CA ARG A 106 4.07 -1.68 7.92
C ARG A 106 4.76 -0.36 7.61
N ASP A 107 5.74 -0.01 8.42
CA ASP A 107 6.53 1.23 8.33
C ASP A 107 7.35 1.38 7.04
N ASP A 108 7.46 0.34 6.25
CA ASP A 108 8.13 0.40 4.93
C ASP A 108 7.15 0.64 3.76
N GLY A 109 5.87 0.89 4.06
CA GLY A 109 4.84 1.06 3.03
C GLY A 109 4.38 -0.23 2.39
N LEU A 110 4.86 -1.37 2.85
CA LEU A 110 4.50 -2.69 2.35
C LEU A 110 3.53 -3.38 3.31
N PHE A 111 3.05 -4.55 2.92
CA PHE A 111 1.87 -5.16 3.53
C PHE A 111 2.22 -6.31 4.47
N ASP A 112 1.34 -6.55 5.42
CA ASP A 112 1.46 -7.62 6.41
C ASP A 112 0.06 -8.03 6.85
N LYS A 113 0.00 -9.14 7.57
CA LYS A 113 -1.22 -9.63 8.20
C LYS A 113 -1.54 -8.78 9.44
N ALA A 114 -2.78 -8.33 9.56
CA ALA A 114 -3.26 -7.69 10.77
C ALA A 114 -3.70 -8.75 11.81
N PRO A 115 -3.60 -8.48 13.11
CA PRO A 115 -3.02 -7.28 13.72
C PRO A 115 -1.49 -7.26 13.66
N LEU A 116 -0.92 -6.06 13.64
CA LEU A 116 0.52 -5.90 13.70
C LEU A 116 1.02 -6.13 15.13
N THR A 117 2.20 -6.74 15.22
CA THR A 117 2.87 -6.92 16.52
C THR A 117 3.43 -5.58 16.97
N GLU A 118 3.19 -5.22 18.23
CA GLU A 118 3.78 -4.03 18.81
C GLU A 118 5.31 -4.13 18.82
N ALA A 119 5.94 -3.04 18.47
CA ALA A 119 7.39 -2.90 18.56
C ALA A 119 7.74 -1.71 19.44
N THR A 120 8.96 -1.67 19.88
CA THR A 120 9.41 -0.66 20.85
C THR A 120 10.10 0.53 20.20
N ASN A 121 10.18 0.56 18.89
CA ASN A 121 10.97 1.55 18.15
C ASN A 121 10.23 2.81 17.75
N GLY A 122 8.97 2.98 18.15
CA GLY A 122 8.23 4.22 17.94
C GLY A 122 7.72 4.48 16.53
N VAL A 123 7.66 3.48 15.67
CA VAL A 123 7.06 3.61 14.34
C VAL A 123 5.63 3.07 14.33
N TYR A 124 4.85 3.51 13.37
CA TYR A 124 3.42 3.22 13.30
C TYR A 124 3.08 2.43 12.04
N GLY A 125 2.19 1.48 12.19
CA GLY A 125 1.53 0.84 11.07
C GLY A 125 0.07 1.23 11.02
N VAL A 126 -0.62 0.81 9.97
CA VAL A 126 -2.04 1.07 9.79
C VAL A 126 -2.75 -0.21 9.39
N GLU A 127 -3.91 -0.46 10.00
CA GLU A 127 -4.79 -1.55 9.62
C GLU A 127 -5.90 -1.00 8.72
N ILE A 128 -6.11 -1.65 7.58
CA ILE A 128 -7.21 -1.31 6.68
C ILE A 128 -8.38 -2.19 7.06
N GLU A 129 -9.41 -1.58 7.66
CA GLU A 129 -10.52 -2.34 8.23
C GLU A 129 -11.34 -3.10 7.19
N ASP A 130 -11.58 -2.48 6.02
CA ASP A 130 -12.32 -3.08 4.93
C ASP A 130 -11.35 -3.58 3.86
N ALA A 131 -10.59 -4.61 4.21
CA ALA A 131 -9.63 -5.23 3.30
C ALA A 131 -9.35 -6.67 3.71
N GLU A 132 -9.02 -7.49 2.72
CA GLU A 132 -8.57 -8.87 2.97
C GLU A 132 -7.59 -9.32 1.89
N PHE A 133 -6.72 -10.25 2.26
CA PHE A 133 -5.88 -10.94 1.29
C PHE A 133 -6.72 -11.91 0.48
N LYS A 134 -6.49 -11.93 -0.82
CA LYS A 134 -7.20 -12.80 -1.77
C LYS A 134 -6.33 -13.93 -2.29
N SER A 135 -5.07 -13.98 -1.89
CA SER A 135 -4.15 -15.07 -2.22
C SER A 135 -3.16 -15.28 -1.08
N ALA A 136 -2.56 -16.46 -1.05
CA ALA A 136 -1.55 -16.80 -0.04
C ALA A 136 -0.17 -16.32 -0.46
N GLY A 137 0.70 -16.10 0.52
CA GLY A 137 2.09 -15.76 0.28
C GLY A 137 2.88 -15.62 1.55
N SER A 138 4.20 -15.49 1.39
CA SER A 138 5.16 -15.30 2.47
C SER A 138 5.90 -13.97 2.28
N ALA A 139 6.68 -13.58 3.27
CA ALA A 139 7.46 -12.34 3.24
C ALA A 139 8.17 -12.14 1.89
N GLY A 140 8.03 -10.94 1.33
CA GLY A 140 8.60 -10.57 0.03
C GLY A 140 7.81 -10.99 -1.19
N ASP A 141 6.78 -11.82 -1.04
CA ASP A 141 5.95 -12.25 -2.17
C ASP A 141 4.99 -11.15 -2.62
N VAL A 142 4.60 -11.22 -3.88
CA VAL A 142 3.51 -10.39 -4.42
C VAL A 142 2.21 -11.17 -4.29
N VAL A 143 1.25 -10.58 -3.61
CA VAL A 143 -0.04 -11.21 -3.31
C VAL A 143 -1.19 -10.29 -3.70
N LYS A 144 -2.38 -10.86 -3.79
CA LYS A 144 -3.57 -10.13 -4.18
C LYS A 144 -4.34 -9.66 -2.94
N VAL A 145 -4.73 -8.39 -2.93
CA VAL A 145 -5.48 -7.75 -1.84
C VAL A 145 -6.71 -7.06 -2.41
N GLU A 146 -7.84 -7.23 -1.74
CA GLU A 146 -9.03 -6.41 -1.96
C GLU A 146 -9.13 -5.41 -0.81
N PHE A 147 -9.30 -4.13 -1.14
CA PHE A 147 -9.38 -3.08 -0.13
C PHE A 147 -10.37 -2.00 -0.51
N ASN A 148 -10.87 -1.31 0.52
CA ASN A 148 -11.78 -0.19 0.38
C ASN A 148 -11.48 0.82 1.50
N LEU A 149 -10.89 1.95 1.12
CA LEU A 149 -10.69 3.05 2.04
C LEU A 149 -11.91 3.99 1.96
N PRO A 150 -12.22 4.76 2.99
CA PRO A 150 -11.33 5.25 4.05
C PRO A 150 -11.29 4.44 5.36
N SER A 151 -11.95 3.32 5.47
CA SER A 151 -11.98 2.54 6.72
C SER A 151 -10.59 2.07 7.12
N GLN A 152 -9.98 2.79 8.04
CA GLN A 152 -8.62 2.49 8.51
C GLN A 152 -8.45 2.85 9.97
N THR A 153 -7.54 2.16 10.64
CA THR A 153 -7.15 2.47 12.01
C THR A 153 -5.64 2.50 12.10
N THR A 154 -5.08 3.63 12.46
CA THR A 154 -3.66 3.77 12.78
C THR A 154 -3.49 3.29 14.21
N THR A 155 -3.01 2.08 14.37
CA THR A 155 -3.22 1.43 15.63
C THR A 155 -1.98 1.17 16.44
N LYS A 156 -0.83 1.03 15.81
CA LYS A 156 0.23 0.38 16.56
C LYS A 156 1.59 0.96 16.24
N GLN A 157 2.36 1.09 17.30
CA GLN A 157 3.80 1.15 17.13
C GLN A 157 4.28 -0.20 16.62
N LEU A 158 5.08 -0.18 15.63
CA LEU A 158 5.73 -1.36 15.12
C LEU A 158 7.09 -1.54 15.76
#